data_6d6ce371d82e480cc6b11c2223129cf2
#
_entry.id   6d6ce371d82e480cc6b11c2223129cf2
#
_cell.length_a   1.000
_cell.length_b   1.000
_cell.length_c   1.000
_cell.angle_alpha   90.00
_cell.angle_beta   90.00
_cell.angle_gamma   90.00
#
_symmetry.space_group_name_H-M   'P 1'
#
loop_
_entity.id
_entity.type
_entity.pdbx_description
1 polymer ?
#
loop_
_entity_poly.entity_id
_entity_poly.type
_entity_poly.pdbx_seq_one_letter_code
_entity_poly.pdbx_strand_id
1 'polypeptide(L)'
;MQHDVRFGRIATVLPVKNILVSQEFYINGLNFKKVFENGDPVGFLILKREEAELHLTLQPQHKAASYPIAHLLVDDANALFSVCQDIGAKIVKGIQDKDYGIRAFVFADPDGNRIDVGQILKK
;
A
#
# COMPACT_ATOMS: atom_id res chain seq x y z
N MET A 1 -25.18 -21.91 14.71
CA MET A 1 -25.66 -21.91 13.33
C MET A 1 -24.81 -21.07 12.42
N GLN A 2 -24.47 -21.61 11.29
CA GLN A 2 -23.69 -20.84 10.31
C GLN A 2 -24.61 -20.29 9.23
N HIS A 3 -24.29 -19.08 8.80
CA HIS A 3 -24.96 -18.46 7.67
C HIS A 3 -24.10 -18.64 6.42
N ASP A 4 -24.76 -18.81 5.29
CA ASP A 4 -24.08 -18.91 4.01
C ASP A 4 -23.63 -17.53 3.54
N VAL A 5 -22.57 -17.05 4.15
CA VAL A 5 -21.97 -15.77 3.79
C VAL A 5 -20.68 -16.04 3.02
N ARG A 6 -20.58 -15.47 1.83
CA ARG A 6 -19.35 -15.52 1.06
C ARG A 6 -18.55 -14.25 1.31
N PHE A 7 -17.30 -14.44 1.69
CA PHE A 7 -16.42 -13.29 1.87
C PHE A 7 -15.83 -12.91 0.52
N GLY A 8 -15.84 -11.62 0.22
CA GLY A 8 -15.11 -11.08 -0.92
C GLY A 8 -13.70 -10.71 -0.49
N ARG A 9 -13.02 -9.88 -1.30
CA ARG A 9 -11.71 -9.40 -0.93
C ARG A 9 -11.81 -8.36 0.18
N ILE A 10 -10.74 -8.24 0.93
CA ILE A 10 -10.57 -7.14 1.89
C ILE A 10 -9.64 -6.13 1.26
N ALA A 11 -10.00 -4.85 1.31
CA ALA A 11 -9.14 -3.76 0.85
C ALA A 11 -8.62 -2.99 2.05
N THR A 12 -7.41 -2.45 1.92
CA THR A 12 -6.83 -1.61 2.95
C THR A 12 -7.34 -0.18 2.80
N VAL A 13 -7.75 0.42 3.91
CA VAL A 13 -8.15 1.83 3.94
C VAL A 13 -7.01 2.64 4.56
N LEU A 14 -6.43 3.53 3.76
CA LEU A 14 -5.30 4.35 4.19
C LEU A 14 -5.76 5.79 4.42
N PRO A 15 -5.63 6.31 5.64
CA PRO A 15 -5.88 7.74 5.88
C PRO A 15 -4.74 8.56 5.28
N VAL A 16 -5.08 9.62 4.57
CA VAL A 16 -4.10 10.50 3.95
C VAL A 16 -4.43 11.95 4.25
N LYS A 17 -3.42 12.80 4.34
CA LYS A 17 -3.62 14.22 4.68
C LYS A 17 -3.87 15.08 3.46
N ASN A 18 -3.44 14.62 2.28
CA ASN A 18 -3.54 15.39 1.05
C ASN A 18 -3.75 14.44 -0.12
N ILE A 19 -4.92 14.52 -0.74
CA ILE A 19 -5.31 13.62 -1.84
C ILE A 19 -4.35 13.76 -3.03
N LEU A 20 -3.96 14.99 -3.40
CA LEU A 20 -3.10 15.20 -4.56
C LEU A 20 -1.72 14.59 -4.38
N VAL A 21 -1.15 14.75 -3.19
CA VAL A 21 0.16 14.15 -2.87
C VAL A 21 0.07 12.63 -2.92
N SER A 22 -1.00 12.06 -2.40
CA SER A 22 -1.21 10.61 -2.40
C SER A 22 -1.44 10.07 -3.80
N GLN A 23 -2.18 10.78 -4.64
CA GLN A 23 -2.36 10.40 -6.05
C GLN A 23 -1.02 10.36 -6.77
N GLU A 24 -0.18 11.38 -6.57
CA GLU A 24 1.13 11.42 -7.20
C GLU A 24 1.97 10.21 -6.81
N PHE A 25 1.97 9.87 -5.53
CA PHE A 25 2.75 8.74 -5.02
C PHE A 25 2.24 7.41 -5.56
N TYR A 26 0.95 7.13 -5.40
CA TYR A 26 0.40 5.81 -5.71
C TYR A 26 0.12 5.63 -7.21
N ILE A 27 -0.32 6.67 -7.91
CA ILE A 27 -0.66 6.56 -9.33
C ILE A 27 0.58 6.75 -10.20
N ASN A 28 1.29 7.86 -10.04
CA ASN A 28 2.46 8.13 -10.86
C ASN A 28 3.70 7.37 -10.37
N GLY A 29 3.86 7.23 -9.07
CA GLY A 29 5.01 6.51 -8.49
C GLY A 29 4.87 5.01 -8.55
N LEU A 30 3.77 4.45 -8.06
CA LEU A 30 3.57 3.01 -7.95
C LEU A 30 2.65 2.42 -9.00
N ASN A 31 2.19 3.23 -9.94
CA ASN A 31 1.42 2.79 -11.11
C ASN A 31 0.06 2.16 -10.79
N PHE A 32 -0.56 2.61 -9.71
CA PHE A 32 -1.96 2.27 -9.45
C PHE A 32 -2.87 3.05 -10.39
N LYS A 33 -4.06 2.53 -10.64
CA LYS A 33 -5.09 3.21 -11.41
C LYS A 33 -6.23 3.63 -10.50
N LYS A 34 -6.71 4.85 -10.67
CA LYS A 34 -7.89 5.31 -9.97
C LYS A 34 -9.13 4.72 -10.62
N VAL A 35 -9.92 3.99 -9.85
CA VAL A 35 -11.16 3.36 -10.34
C VAL A 35 -12.41 4.03 -9.78
N PHE A 36 -12.27 4.86 -8.76
CA PHE A 36 -13.40 5.57 -8.17
C PHE A 36 -12.91 6.79 -7.39
N GLU A 37 -13.69 7.85 -7.39
CA GLU A 37 -13.46 8.99 -6.50
C GLU A 37 -14.79 9.53 -6.00
N ASN A 38 -14.78 10.16 -4.83
CA ASN A 38 -15.98 10.75 -4.24
C ASN A 38 -15.64 12.04 -3.52
N GLY A 39 -16.57 12.97 -3.59
CA GLY A 39 -16.47 14.24 -2.88
C GLY A 39 -16.07 15.40 -3.78
N ASP A 40 -16.44 16.61 -3.37
CA ASP A 40 -16.07 17.87 -4.03
C ASP A 40 -15.81 18.91 -2.93
N PRO A 41 -14.54 19.15 -2.56
CA PRO A 41 -13.33 18.49 -3.12
C PRO A 41 -13.26 17.00 -2.79
N VAL A 42 -12.49 16.27 -3.59
CA VAL A 42 -12.37 14.81 -3.45
C VAL A 42 -11.74 14.46 -2.11
N GLY A 43 -12.42 13.57 -1.37
CA GLY A 43 -11.94 13.10 -0.06
C GLY A 43 -11.79 11.60 0.04
N PHE A 44 -12.11 10.88 -1.04
CA PHE A 44 -12.03 9.41 -1.05
C PHE A 44 -11.68 8.91 -2.45
N LEU A 45 -10.73 7.97 -2.50
CA LEU A 45 -10.31 7.35 -3.77
C LEU A 45 -10.25 5.84 -3.59
N ILE A 46 -10.57 5.11 -4.66
CA ILE A 46 -10.23 3.69 -4.76
C ILE A 46 -9.20 3.53 -5.87
N LEU A 47 -8.08 2.92 -5.53
CA LEU A 47 -6.96 2.67 -6.44
C LEU A 47 -6.74 1.17 -6.56
N LYS A 48 -6.40 0.72 -7.76
CA LYS A 48 -6.10 -0.70 -8.03
C LYS A 48 -4.89 -0.86 -8.90
N ARG A 49 -4.11 -1.90 -8.62
CA ARG A 49 -3.07 -2.42 -9.50
C ARG A 49 -3.08 -3.93 -9.37
N GLU A 50 -3.35 -4.65 -10.48
CA GLU A 50 -3.62 -6.08 -10.49
C GLU A 50 -4.63 -6.41 -9.37
N GLU A 51 -4.27 -7.27 -8.42
CA GLU A 51 -5.17 -7.65 -7.33
C GLU A 51 -5.11 -6.71 -6.13
N ALA A 52 -4.10 -5.83 -6.08
CA ALA A 52 -3.97 -4.90 -4.97
C ALA A 52 -5.04 -3.79 -5.07
N GLU A 53 -5.68 -3.51 -3.96
CA GLU A 53 -6.69 -2.45 -3.90
C GLU A 53 -6.48 -1.62 -2.65
N LEU A 54 -6.47 -0.31 -2.83
CA LEU A 54 -6.32 0.66 -1.74
C LEU A 54 -7.49 1.62 -1.75
N HIS A 55 -8.01 1.92 -0.58
CA HIS A 55 -8.99 2.98 -0.40
C HIS A 55 -8.30 4.11 0.36
N LEU A 56 -8.17 5.28 -0.27
CA LEU A 56 -7.57 6.44 0.36
C LEU A 56 -8.68 7.33 0.90
N THR A 57 -8.62 7.68 2.18
CA THR A 57 -9.60 8.56 2.80
C THR A 57 -8.89 9.79 3.36
N LEU A 58 -9.43 10.97 3.06
CA LEU A 58 -8.84 12.23 3.52
C LEU A 58 -9.06 12.40 5.02
N GLN A 59 -7.95 12.48 5.75
CA GLN A 59 -7.93 12.68 7.19
C GLN A 59 -6.82 13.67 7.52
N PRO A 60 -7.08 14.99 7.46
CA PRO A 60 -6.02 16.00 7.61
C PRO A 60 -5.27 15.93 8.94
N GLN A 61 -5.87 15.33 9.97
CA GLN A 61 -5.25 15.20 11.28
C GLN A 61 -4.59 13.86 11.52
N HIS A 62 -4.47 13.05 10.46
CA HIS A 62 -3.93 11.69 10.57
C HIS A 62 -2.51 11.68 11.13
N LYS A 63 -2.28 10.76 12.06
CA LYS A 63 -0.95 10.43 12.56
C LYS A 63 -0.69 8.96 12.27
N ALA A 64 0.37 8.69 11.53
CA ALA A 64 0.69 7.33 11.12
C ALA A 64 1.05 6.47 12.32
N ALA A 65 0.68 5.19 12.24
CA ALA A 65 1.11 4.19 13.20
C ALA A 65 2.61 3.92 13.03
N SER A 66 3.24 3.42 14.09
CA SER A 66 4.66 3.09 14.07
C SER A 66 4.92 1.64 13.64
N TYR A 67 3.96 1.02 12.96
CA TYR A 67 4.04 -0.36 12.49
C TYR A 67 3.34 -0.47 11.13
N PRO A 68 3.62 -1.53 10.35
CA PRO A 68 2.96 -1.72 9.05
C PRO A 68 1.45 -1.90 9.21
N ILE A 69 0.68 -1.19 8.40
CA ILE A 69 -0.78 -1.25 8.42
C ILE A 69 -1.35 -2.00 7.22
N ALA A 70 -0.49 -2.42 6.30
CA ALA A 70 -0.88 -3.19 5.13
C ALA A 70 0.24 -4.15 4.77
N HIS A 71 -0.14 -5.27 4.19
CA HIS A 71 0.81 -6.22 3.63
C HIS A 71 0.54 -6.38 2.14
N LEU A 72 1.57 -6.22 1.34
CA LEU A 72 1.51 -6.34 -0.11
C LEU A 72 2.38 -7.53 -0.54
N LEU A 73 1.75 -8.53 -1.11
CA LEU A 73 2.47 -9.66 -1.67
C LEU A 73 2.80 -9.35 -3.13
N VAL A 74 4.07 -9.51 -3.50
CA VAL A 74 4.54 -9.29 -4.87
C VAL A 74 5.35 -10.49 -5.34
N ASP A 75 5.54 -10.58 -6.65
CA ASP A 75 6.36 -11.65 -7.23
C ASP A 75 7.84 -11.28 -7.33
N ASP A 76 8.20 -10.02 -7.14
CA ASP A 76 9.59 -9.56 -7.20
C ASP A 76 9.80 -8.37 -6.25
N ALA A 77 10.20 -8.70 -5.04
CA ALA A 77 10.42 -7.69 -4.00
C ALA A 77 11.61 -6.78 -4.34
N ASN A 78 12.65 -7.32 -4.97
CA ASN A 78 13.81 -6.51 -5.36
C ASN A 78 13.42 -5.43 -6.36
N ALA A 79 12.58 -5.77 -7.34
CA ALA A 79 12.12 -4.81 -8.35
C ALA A 79 11.31 -3.69 -7.71
N LEU A 80 10.39 -4.02 -6.80
CA LEU A 80 9.60 -3.01 -6.13
C LEU A 80 10.47 -2.15 -5.20
N PHE A 81 11.46 -2.75 -4.53
CA PHE A 81 12.40 -2.02 -3.70
C PHE A 81 13.12 -0.94 -4.52
N SER A 82 13.58 -1.29 -5.72
CA SER A 82 14.24 -0.35 -6.63
C SER A 82 13.30 0.77 -7.05
N VAL A 83 12.04 0.45 -7.37
CA VAL A 83 11.05 1.48 -7.71
C VAL A 83 10.85 2.44 -6.54
N CYS A 84 10.73 1.91 -5.32
CA CYS A 84 10.55 2.74 -4.13
C CYS A 84 11.74 3.69 -3.94
N GLN A 85 12.96 3.21 -4.17
CA GLN A 85 14.14 4.07 -4.10
C GLN A 85 14.11 5.15 -5.18
N ASP A 86 13.74 4.79 -6.40
CA ASP A 86 13.71 5.72 -7.53
C ASP A 86 12.69 6.84 -7.34
N ILE A 87 11.55 6.55 -6.74
CA ILE A 87 10.52 7.56 -6.49
C ILE A 87 10.72 8.31 -5.17
N GLY A 88 11.79 7.99 -4.44
CA GLY A 88 12.10 8.67 -3.19
C GLY A 88 11.21 8.24 -2.02
N ALA A 89 10.59 7.07 -2.07
CA ALA A 89 9.83 6.56 -0.95
C ALA A 89 10.75 6.27 0.22
N LYS A 90 10.27 6.52 1.44
CA LYS A 90 11.06 6.23 2.64
C LYS A 90 11.12 4.72 2.86
N ILE A 91 12.32 4.16 2.89
CA ILE A 91 12.53 2.76 3.25
C ILE A 91 12.65 2.69 4.78
N VAL A 92 11.69 2.04 5.41
CA VAL A 92 11.65 1.88 6.87
C VAL A 92 12.51 0.69 7.30
N LYS A 93 12.41 -0.41 6.55
CA LYS A 93 13.26 -1.59 6.75
C LYS A 93 13.75 -2.04 5.38
N GLY A 94 15.06 -2.22 5.25
CA GLY A 94 15.68 -2.66 4.01
C GLY A 94 15.30 -4.08 3.65
N ILE A 95 15.64 -4.47 2.43
CA ILE A 95 15.31 -5.79 1.92
C ILE A 95 16.08 -6.88 2.67
N GLN A 96 15.40 -7.97 3.00
CA GLN A 96 15.94 -9.01 3.88
C GLN A 96 15.18 -10.31 3.64
N ASP A 97 15.90 -11.42 3.63
CA ASP A 97 15.29 -12.74 3.58
C ASP A 97 15.00 -13.21 5.00
N LYS A 98 13.75 -13.54 5.25
CA LYS A 98 13.32 -14.08 6.53
C LYS A 98 13.50 -15.59 6.53
N ASP A 99 13.73 -16.17 7.72
CA ASP A 99 13.95 -17.59 7.86
C ASP A 99 12.73 -18.45 7.56
N TYR A 100 11.54 -17.84 7.47
CA TYR A 100 10.33 -18.55 7.07
C TYR A 100 10.03 -18.43 5.56
N GLY A 101 11.04 -18.11 4.75
CA GLY A 101 10.94 -18.20 3.29
C GLY A 101 10.32 -17.00 2.60
N ILE A 102 10.41 -15.83 3.19
CA ILE A 102 9.88 -14.59 2.62
C ILE A 102 11.03 -13.60 2.45
N ARG A 103 11.09 -12.97 1.28
CA ARG A 103 11.93 -11.77 1.08
C ARG A 103 11.06 -10.55 1.31
N ALA A 104 11.47 -9.67 2.21
CA ALA A 104 10.61 -8.59 2.66
C ALA A 104 11.34 -7.26 2.82
N PHE A 105 10.59 -6.18 2.72
CA PHE A 105 11.03 -4.85 3.13
C PHE A 105 9.80 -4.04 3.54
N VAL A 106 10.02 -2.88 4.14
CA VAL A 106 8.93 -1.97 4.54
C VAL A 106 9.22 -0.59 4.02
N PHE A 107 8.25 0.00 3.34
CA PHE A 107 8.34 1.41 2.95
C PHE A 107 7.17 2.19 3.56
N ALA A 108 7.33 3.51 3.60
CA ALA A 108 6.27 4.41 4.05
C ALA A 108 5.81 5.29 2.89
N ASP A 109 4.51 5.56 2.84
CA ASP A 109 3.95 6.52 1.89
C ASP A 109 4.19 7.96 2.39
N PRO A 110 3.75 9.00 1.65
CA PRO A 110 3.99 10.39 2.06
C PRO A 110 3.39 10.77 3.42
N ASP A 111 2.38 10.03 3.87
CA ASP A 111 1.75 10.27 5.18
C ASP A 111 2.36 9.44 6.29
N GLY A 112 3.40 8.67 5.98
CA GLY A 112 4.03 7.80 6.96
C GLY A 112 3.34 6.46 7.15
N ASN A 113 2.31 6.16 6.35
CA ASN A 113 1.66 4.85 6.40
C ASN A 113 2.65 3.79 5.92
N ARG A 114 2.91 2.79 6.76
CA ARG A 114 3.92 1.76 6.46
C ARG A 114 3.28 0.57 5.80
N ILE A 115 3.91 0.14 4.71
CA ILE A 115 3.45 -1.03 3.94
C ILE A 115 4.57 -2.06 3.97
N ASP A 116 4.24 -3.23 4.47
CA ASP A 116 5.13 -4.38 4.48
C ASP A 116 4.99 -5.11 3.14
N VAL A 117 6.11 -5.31 2.46
CA VAL A 117 6.14 -6.00 1.17
C VAL A 117 6.77 -7.35 1.36
N GLY A 118 6.18 -8.38 0.77
CA GLY A 118 6.72 -9.73 0.84
C GLY A 118 6.70 -10.43 -0.50
N GLN A 119 7.70 -11.28 -0.71
CA GLN A 119 7.78 -12.18 -1.84
C GLN A 119 8.04 -13.57 -1.30
N ILE A 120 7.22 -14.54 -1.69
CA ILE A 120 7.43 -15.93 -1.29
C ILE A 120 8.60 -16.48 -2.10
N LEU A 121 9.63 -16.96 -1.41
CA LEU A 121 10.80 -17.53 -2.06
C LEU A 121 10.57 -19.01 -2.33
N LYS A 122 10.87 -19.43 -3.53
CA LYS A 122 10.81 -20.85 -3.90
C LYS A 122 12.12 -21.52 -3.55
N LYS A 123 12.00 -22.72 -3.07
CA LYS A 123 13.18 -23.55 -2.80
C LYS A 123 13.47 -24.44 -4.00
#